data_6721fac717788ba1d569d584a7366183
#
_entry.id   6721fac717788ba1d569d584a7366183
#
_cell.length_a   1.000
_cell.length_b   1.000
_cell.length_c   1.000
_cell.angle_alpha   90.00
_cell.angle_beta   90.00
_cell.angle_gamma   90.00
#
_symmetry.space_group_name_H-M   'P 1'
#
loop_
_entity.id
_entity.type
_entity.pdbx_description
1 polymer ?
#
loop_
_entity_poly.entity_id
_entity_poly.type
_entity_poly.pdbx_seq_one_letter_code
_entity_poly.pdbx_strand_id
1 'polypeptide(L)'
;MTPPRSRIALQLAVALASMLVLLISLSTVFALRSLDNANLVTRAEHLGSEARLLADQLATFHGSLRDSTQRLAGLFEQRFSGGVQLRSDERVTVGSLQAPALYLGATRLNNEFTEVDDFTRMTAGVATVFVRDGDEFVRITTSLTKQDGTRALGTVLDHQHPAYQKLLAGQGYVGRALLFDRFYMTQYTPVRDAGGRVIA
;
A
#
# COMPACT_ATOMS: atom_id res chain seq x y z
N MET A 1 -35.41 59.24 64.16
CA MET A 1 -36.08 59.03 62.92
C MET A 1 -35.11 59.32 61.77
N THR A 2 -34.54 58.28 61.15
CA THR A 2 -33.66 58.44 59.97
C THR A 2 -34.53 58.93 58.82
N PRO A 3 -34.16 59.95 58.06
CA PRO A 3 -34.98 60.48 56.98
C PRO A 3 -35.22 59.46 55.87
N PRO A 4 -36.39 59.37 55.28
CA PRO A 4 -36.80 58.39 54.31
C PRO A 4 -35.89 58.38 53.02
N ARG A 5 -35.17 59.45 52.76
CA ARG A 5 -34.23 59.63 51.64
C ARG A 5 -33.01 58.71 51.73
N SER A 6 -32.55 58.33 52.93
CA SER A 6 -31.37 57.43 53.09
C SER A 6 -31.67 55.98 52.76
N ARG A 7 -32.90 55.53 52.98
CA ARG A 7 -33.32 54.12 52.61
C ARG A 7 -33.44 53.94 51.11
N ILE A 8 -33.96 54.95 50.41
CA ILE A 8 -34.08 54.91 48.94
C ILE A 8 -32.70 54.92 48.28
N ALA A 9 -31.79 55.77 48.79
CA ALA A 9 -30.41 55.81 48.27
C ALA A 9 -29.66 54.49 48.48
N LEU A 10 -29.86 53.85 49.66
CA LEU A 10 -29.25 52.53 49.94
C LEU A 10 -29.83 51.45 49.05
N GLN A 11 -31.15 51.46 48.81
CA GLN A 11 -31.77 50.44 47.86
C GLN A 11 -31.30 50.64 46.44
N LEU A 12 -31.16 51.84 45.95
CA LEU A 12 -30.60 52.18 44.65
C LEU A 12 -29.13 51.73 44.53
N ALA A 13 -28.31 51.98 45.56
CA ALA A 13 -26.92 51.57 45.58
C ALA A 13 -26.77 50.04 45.53
N VAL A 14 -27.59 49.26 46.28
CA VAL A 14 -27.62 47.84 46.30
C VAL A 14 -28.08 47.30 44.96
N ALA A 15 -29.11 47.88 44.34
CA ALA A 15 -29.61 47.49 43.02
C ALA A 15 -28.57 47.74 41.93
N LEU A 16 -27.86 48.83 41.91
CA LEU A 16 -26.76 49.15 41.02
C LEU A 16 -25.57 48.19 41.22
N ALA A 17 -25.20 47.89 42.44
CA ALA A 17 -24.13 46.93 42.74
C ALA A 17 -24.46 45.52 42.29
N SER A 18 -25.71 45.05 42.52
CA SER A 18 -26.15 43.73 42.06
C SER A 18 -26.21 43.65 40.55
N MET A 19 -26.62 44.69 39.84
CA MET A 19 -26.63 44.76 38.39
C MET A 19 -25.21 44.75 37.83
N LEU A 20 -24.27 45.43 38.48
CA LEU A 20 -22.85 45.41 38.05
C LEU A 20 -22.22 44.04 38.23
N VAL A 21 -22.50 43.36 39.34
CA VAL A 21 -22.02 41.99 39.59
C VAL A 21 -22.60 41.01 38.55
N LEU A 22 -23.87 41.14 38.19
CA LEU A 22 -24.53 40.35 37.15
C LEU A 22 -23.91 40.58 35.78
N LEU A 23 -23.62 41.80 35.41
CA LEU A 23 -22.96 42.13 34.13
C LEU A 23 -21.54 41.56 34.05
N ILE A 24 -20.77 41.68 35.15
CA ILE A 24 -19.41 41.14 35.22
C ILE A 24 -19.43 39.59 35.09
N SER A 25 -20.33 38.94 35.84
CA SER A 25 -20.46 37.48 35.80
C SER A 25 -20.89 36.99 34.42
N LEU A 26 -21.84 37.65 33.76
CA LEU A 26 -22.27 37.33 32.41
C LEU A 26 -21.16 37.52 31.39
N SER A 27 -20.40 38.60 31.48
CA SER A 27 -19.28 38.87 30.59
C SER A 27 -18.14 37.86 30.77
N THR A 28 -17.88 37.45 32.02
CA THR A 28 -16.86 36.41 32.32
C THR A 28 -17.28 35.05 31.73
N VAL A 29 -18.53 34.64 31.91
CA VAL A 29 -19.05 33.38 31.33
C VAL A 29 -18.99 33.41 29.80
N PHE A 30 -19.34 34.55 29.21
CA PHE A 30 -19.27 34.73 27.75
C PHE A 30 -17.81 34.63 27.24
N ALA A 31 -16.87 35.31 27.93
CA ALA A 31 -15.45 35.27 27.57
C ALA A 31 -14.87 33.83 27.67
N LEU A 32 -15.19 33.10 28.75
CA LEU A 32 -14.75 31.73 28.95
C LEU A 32 -15.28 30.79 27.83
N ARG A 33 -16.57 30.90 27.50
CA ARG A 33 -17.15 30.10 26.41
C ARG A 33 -16.57 30.46 25.06
N SER A 34 -16.27 31.70 24.79
CA SER A 34 -15.63 32.15 23.56
C SER A 34 -14.21 31.60 23.43
N LEU A 35 -13.43 31.54 24.50
CA LEU A 35 -12.10 30.97 24.54
C LEU A 35 -12.12 29.44 24.31
N ASP A 36 -13.06 28.73 24.94
CA ASP A 36 -13.19 27.27 24.76
C ASP A 36 -13.54 26.90 23.29
N ASN A 37 -14.46 27.64 22.70
CA ASN A 37 -14.83 27.43 21.30
C ASN A 37 -13.67 27.73 20.33
N ALA A 38 -12.93 28.82 20.55
CA ALA A 38 -11.77 29.15 19.73
C ALA A 38 -10.66 28.08 19.84
N ASN A 39 -10.42 27.56 21.03
CA ASN A 39 -9.44 26.49 21.26
C ASN A 39 -9.83 25.18 20.56
N LEU A 40 -11.12 24.80 20.54
CA LEU A 40 -11.61 23.61 19.89
C LEU A 40 -11.47 23.69 18.36
N VAL A 41 -11.81 24.82 17.76
CA VAL A 41 -11.66 25.05 16.32
C VAL A 41 -10.19 24.99 15.91
N THR A 42 -9.30 25.68 16.63
CA THR A 42 -7.87 25.66 16.33
C THR A 42 -7.26 24.27 16.46
N ARG A 43 -7.66 23.50 17.47
CA ARG A 43 -7.20 22.10 17.62
C ARG A 43 -7.70 21.20 16.49
N ALA A 44 -8.95 21.36 16.07
CA ALA A 44 -9.51 20.61 14.96
C ALA A 44 -8.79 20.93 13.63
N GLU A 45 -8.45 22.18 13.38
CA GLU A 45 -7.68 22.61 12.22
C GLU A 45 -6.25 22.06 12.25
N HIS A 46 -5.56 22.08 13.40
CA HIS A 46 -4.23 21.48 13.55
C HIS A 46 -4.25 19.98 13.29
N LEU A 47 -5.18 19.23 13.90
CA LEU A 47 -5.31 17.79 13.66
C LEU A 47 -5.64 17.48 12.19
N GLY A 48 -6.49 18.31 11.58
CA GLY A 48 -6.80 18.17 10.15
C GLY A 48 -5.59 18.42 9.24
N SER A 49 -4.75 19.39 9.56
CA SER A 49 -3.53 19.69 8.79
C SER A 49 -2.46 18.60 8.96
N GLU A 50 -2.28 18.09 10.19
CA GLU A 50 -1.37 16.98 10.46
C GLU A 50 -1.81 15.69 9.74
N ALA A 51 -3.11 15.37 9.76
CA ALA A 51 -3.66 14.23 9.06
C ALA A 51 -3.46 14.32 7.54
N ARG A 52 -3.63 15.50 6.96
CA ARG A 52 -3.36 15.74 5.52
C ARG A 52 -1.88 15.57 5.20
N LEU A 53 -0.99 16.13 6.01
CA LEU A 53 0.45 15.99 5.81
C LEU A 53 0.89 14.52 5.85
N LEU A 54 0.38 13.74 6.80
CA LEU A 54 0.64 12.30 6.87
C LEU A 54 0.09 11.55 5.66
N ALA A 55 -1.11 11.90 5.19
CA ALA A 55 -1.70 11.31 4.00
C ALA A 55 -0.85 11.61 2.74
N ASP A 56 -0.36 12.85 2.57
CA ASP A 56 0.49 13.26 1.47
C ASP A 56 1.87 12.56 1.52
N GLN A 57 2.45 12.39 2.71
CA GLN A 57 3.68 11.64 2.90
C GLN A 57 3.49 10.17 2.53
N LEU A 58 2.40 9.53 2.96
CA LEU A 58 2.07 8.15 2.59
C LEU A 58 1.85 8.00 1.08
N ALA A 59 1.13 8.93 0.46
CA ALA A 59 0.91 8.92 -0.99
C ALA A 59 2.23 9.04 -1.76
N THR A 60 3.11 9.94 -1.34
CA THR A 60 4.45 10.12 -1.92
C THR A 60 5.30 8.87 -1.76
N PHE A 61 5.30 8.27 -0.57
CA PHE A 61 6.01 7.01 -0.30
C PHE A 61 5.50 5.86 -1.18
N HIS A 62 4.17 5.71 -1.28
CA HIS A 62 3.56 4.73 -2.18
C HIS A 62 3.93 4.95 -3.65
N GLY A 63 3.92 6.20 -4.11
CA GLY A 63 4.36 6.57 -5.45
C GLY A 63 5.81 6.15 -5.70
N SER A 64 6.71 6.49 -4.79
CA SER A 64 8.14 6.14 -4.88
C SER A 64 8.39 4.64 -4.90
N LEU A 65 7.66 3.86 -4.08
CA LEU A 65 7.74 2.39 -4.10
C LEU A 65 7.27 1.83 -5.44
N ARG A 66 6.16 2.33 -5.98
CA ARG A 66 5.64 1.91 -7.27
C ARG A 66 6.64 2.17 -8.39
N ASP A 67 7.20 3.39 -8.46
CA ASP A 67 8.19 3.76 -9.47
C ASP A 67 9.46 2.93 -9.38
N SER A 68 9.92 2.67 -8.15
CA SER A 68 11.08 1.80 -7.91
C SER A 68 10.80 0.37 -8.37
N THR A 69 9.61 -0.17 -8.06
CA THR A 69 9.20 -1.50 -8.50
C THR A 69 9.16 -1.60 -10.02
N GLN A 70 8.61 -0.58 -10.71
CA GLN A 70 8.56 -0.55 -12.17
C GLN A 70 9.95 -0.50 -12.80
N ARG A 71 10.87 0.31 -12.26
CA ARG A 71 12.26 0.34 -12.75
C ARG A 71 12.96 -0.98 -12.56
N LEU A 72 12.82 -1.62 -11.40
CA LEU A 72 13.43 -2.92 -11.11
C LEU A 72 12.83 -4.02 -11.98
N ALA A 73 11.53 -4.01 -12.20
CA ALA A 73 10.88 -4.97 -13.11
C ALA A 73 11.40 -4.83 -14.54
N GLY A 74 11.55 -3.60 -15.04
CA GLY A 74 12.15 -3.37 -16.37
C GLY A 74 13.57 -3.92 -16.51
N LEU A 75 14.39 -3.83 -15.45
CA LEU A 75 15.73 -4.45 -15.42
C LEU A 75 15.66 -5.98 -15.44
N PHE A 76 14.70 -6.57 -14.75
CA PHE A 76 14.50 -8.01 -14.75
C PHE A 76 13.98 -8.51 -16.11
N GLU A 77 13.02 -7.81 -16.70
CA GLU A 77 12.46 -8.13 -18.02
C GLU A 77 13.51 -8.13 -19.13
N GLN A 78 14.49 -7.22 -19.09
CA GLN A 78 15.57 -7.16 -20.07
C GLN A 78 16.39 -8.46 -20.14
N ARG A 79 16.48 -9.22 -19.02
CA ARG A 79 17.17 -10.52 -18.99
C ARG A 79 16.48 -11.59 -19.86
N PHE A 80 15.18 -11.40 -20.12
CA PHE A 80 14.34 -12.32 -20.91
C PHE A 80 14.12 -11.85 -22.35
N SER A 81 14.79 -10.79 -22.79
CA SER A 81 14.67 -10.22 -24.15
C SER A 81 15.16 -11.16 -25.27
N GLY A 82 15.93 -12.20 -24.92
CA GLY A 82 16.44 -13.22 -25.85
C GLY A 82 15.38 -14.18 -26.41
N GLY A 83 14.12 -13.98 -26.06
CA GLY A 83 13.01 -14.84 -26.48
C GLY A 83 12.82 -16.05 -25.54
N VAL A 84 11.62 -16.12 -24.98
CA VAL A 84 11.21 -17.20 -24.09
C VAL A 84 10.37 -18.19 -24.88
N GLN A 85 10.61 -19.48 -24.72
CA GLN A 85 9.92 -20.55 -25.42
C GLN A 85 9.24 -21.50 -24.44
N LEU A 86 7.95 -21.75 -24.64
CA LEU A 86 7.18 -22.74 -23.90
C LEU A 86 7.22 -24.08 -24.64
N ARG A 87 7.56 -25.16 -23.93
CA ARG A 87 7.42 -26.55 -24.40
C ARG A 87 6.34 -27.24 -23.58
N SER A 88 5.13 -27.23 -24.11
CA SER A 88 3.95 -27.75 -23.41
C SER A 88 3.95 -29.28 -23.29
N ASP A 89 4.66 -29.96 -24.18
CA ASP A 89 4.85 -31.41 -24.22
C ASP A 89 5.92 -31.92 -23.23
N GLU A 90 6.79 -31.02 -22.76
CA GLU A 90 7.80 -31.32 -21.75
C GLU A 90 7.31 -30.91 -20.37
N ARG A 91 7.13 -31.84 -19.44
CA ARG A 91 6.69 -31.58 -18.07
C ARG A 91 7.86 -31.68 -17.08
N VAL A 92 7.98 -30.73 -16.21
CA VAL A 92 9.04 -30.63 -15.21
C VAL A 92 8.43 -30.54 -13.82
N THR A 93 8.95 -31.37 -12.88
CA THR A 93 8.56 -31.27 -11.46
C THR A 93 9.09 -29.98 -10.85
N VAL A 94 8.19 -29.14 -10.32
CA VAL A 94 8.52 -27.90 -9.62
C VAL A 94 7.79 -27.89 -8.28
N GLY A 95 8.52 -28.02 -7.19
CA GLY A 95 7.90 -28.27 -5.89
C GLY A 95 7.11 -29.57 -5.90
N SER A 96 5.80 -29.49 -5.64
CA SER A 96 4.88 -30.64 -5.66
C SER A 96 4.08 -30.76 -6.98
N LEU A 97 4.28 -29.85 -7.94
CA LEU A 97 3.51 -29.78 -9.18
C LEU A 97 4.34 -30.19 -10.40
N GLN A 98 3.64 -30.62 -11.45
CA GLN A 98 4.21 -30.79 -12.80
C GLN A 98 3.82 -29.57 -13.64
N ALA A 99 4.79 -28.85 -14.16
CA ALA A 99 4.59 -27.66 -14.99
C ALA A 99 5.23 -27.79 -16.36
N PRO A 100 4.74 -27.10 -17.39
CA PRO A 100 5.41 -27.05 -18.69
C PRO A 100 6.83 -26.51 -18.58
N ALA A 101 7.72 -26.97 -19.43
CA ALA A 101 9.08 -26.46 -19.49
C ALA A 101 9.11 -25.09 -20.17
N LEU A 102 9.76 -24.11 -19.53
CA LEU A 102 9.99 -22.77 -20.06
C LEU A 102 11.48 -22.58 -20.30
N TYR A 103 11.84 -22.12 -21.47
CA TYR A 103 13.23 -21.95 -21.89
C TYR A 103 13.54 -20.48 -22.22
N LEU A 104 14.73 -20.03 -21.84
CA LEU A 104 15.37 -18.82 -22.34
C LEU A 104 16.58 -19.23 -23.17
N GLY A 105 16.45 -19.15 -24.49
CA GLY A 105 17.44 -19.74 -25.41
C GLY A 105 17.58 -21.24 -25.17
N ALA A 106 18.78 -21.72 -24.79
CA ALA A 106 19.06 -23.10 -24.45
C ALA A 106 18.86 -23.47 -22.98
N THR A 107 18.65 -22.48 -22.11
CA THR A 107 18.54 -22.67 -20.66
C THR A 107 17.10 -22.90 -20.24
N ARG A 108 16.81 -24.02 -19.59
CA ARG A 108 15.51 -24.28 -18.98
C ARG A 108 15.40 -23.49 -17.67
N LEU A 109 14.35 -22.68 -17.53
CA LEU A 109 14.11 -21.83 -16.38
C LEU A 109 13.49 -22.54 -15.17
N ASN A 110 12.81 -23.69 -15.40
CA ASN A 110 12.24 -24.47 -14.30
C ASN A 110 13.33 -24.96 -13.34
N ASN A 111 13.22 -24.56 -12.06
CA ASN A 111 14.21 -24.84 -11.01
C ASN A 111 15.62 -24.25 -11.28
N GLU A 112 15.75 -23.31 -12.21
CA GLU A 112 16.98 -22.55 -12.43
C GLU A 112 16.90 -21.24 -11.65
N PHE A 113 17.88 -20.96 -10.76
CA PHE A 113 17.79 -19.86 -9.81
C PHE A 113 18.76 -18.71 -10.08
N THR A 114 19.72 -18.89 -10.97
CA THR A 114 20.79 -17.92 -11.22
C THR A 114 20.22 -16.53 -11.50
N GLU A 115 19.26 -16.41 -12.41
CA GLU A 115 18.70 -15.11 -12.80
C GLU A 115 17.93 -14.41 -11.65
N VAL A 116 17.14 -15.17 -10.90
CA VAL A 116 16.36 -14.61 -9.79
C VAL A 116 17.24 -14.28 -8.57
N ASP A 117 18.28 -15.07 -8.31
CA ASP A 117 19.20 -14.85 -7.19
C ASP A 117 20.15 -13.69 -7.48
N ASP A 118 20.65 -13.59 -8.69
CA ASP A 118 21.48 -12.47 -9.14
C ASP A 118 20.72 -11.16 -9.09
N PHE A 119 19.45 -11.17 -9.55
CA PHE A 119 18.60 -10.01 -9.43
C PHE A 119 18.41 -9.59 -7.96
N THR A 120 18.10 -10.54 -7.08
CA THR A 120 17.90 -10.27 -5.66
C THR A 120 19.19 -9.75 -5.00
N ARG A 121 20.34 -10.32 -5.34
CA ARG A 121 21.65 -9.89 -4.80
C ARG A 121 21.98 -8.44 -5.22
N MET A 122 21.67 -8.05 -6.45
CA MET A 122 21.96 -6.72 -6.97
C MET A 122 20.98 -5.65 -6.51
N THR A 123 19.71 -6.01 -6.29
CA THR A 123 18.63 -5.02 -6.11
C THR A 123 17.96 -5.09 -4.75
N ALA A 124 18.22 -6.14 -3.96
CA ALA A 124 17.46 -6.52 -2.77
C ALA A 124 15.94 -6.78 -3.04
N GLY A 125 15.54 -6.75 -4.31
CA GLY A 125 14.19 -7.11 -4.74
C GLY A 125 14.01 -8.61 -4.88
N VAL A 126 12.77 -9.07 -4.83
CA VAL A 126 12.41 -10.48 -5.07
C VAL A 126 12.00 -10.66 -6.53
N ALA A 127 12.52 -11.68 -7.19
CA ALA A 127 12.17 -12.03 -8.56
C ALA A 127 11.50 -13.39 -8.64
N THR A 128 10.59 -13.52 -9.58
CA THR A 128 9.83 -14.75 -9.83
C THR A 128 9.49 -14.87 -11.31
N VAL A 129 9.60 -16.08 -11.83
CA VAL A 129 9.03 -16.43 -13.14
C VAL A 129 7.94 -17.47 -12.92
N PHE A 130 6.78 -17.18 -13.50
CA PHE A 130 5.67 -18.12 -13.62
C PHE A 130 5.66 -18.69 -15.03
N VAL A 131 5.16 -19.91 -15.18
CA VAL A 131 4.78 -20.48 -16.49
C VAL A 131 3.27 -20.64 -16.51
N ARG A 132 2.66 -20.36 -17.65
CA ARG A 132 1.23 -20.60 -17.85
C ARG A 132 0.97 -22.05 -18.18
N ASP A 133 0.08 -22.70 -17.43
CA ASP A 133 -0.39 -24.06 -17.65
C ASP A 133 -1.93 -24.06 -17.69
N GLY A 134 -2.51 -24.01 -18.87
CA GLY A 134 -3.94 -23.74 -19.03
C GLY A 134 -4.30 -22.33 -18.53
N ASP A 135 -5.13 -22.26 -17.49
CA ASP A 135 -5.49 -21.02 -16.83
C ASP A 135 -4.67 -20.74 -15.58
N GLU A 136 -3.78 -21.66 -15.19
CA GLU A 136 -2.92 -21.48 -14.02
C GLU A 136 -1.59 -20.80 -14.37
N PHE A 137 -1.07 -20.03 -13.43
CA PHE A 137 0.29 -19.50 -13.45
C PHE A 137 1.11 -20.17 -12.34
N VAL A 138 1.96 -21.13 -12.72
CA VAL A 138 2.77 -21.94 -11.82
C VAL A 138 4.14 -21.27 -11.62
N ARG A 139 4.56 -21.06 -10.39
CA ARG A 139 5.87 -20.45 -10.05
C ARG A 139 6.98 -21.47 -10.25
N ILE A 140 7.75 -21.31 -11.33
CA ILE A 140 8.79 -22.27 -11.74
C ILE A 140 10.20 -21.93 -11.26
N THR A 141 10.46 -20.66 -11.00
CA THR A 141 11.69 -20.18 -10.34
C THR A 141 11.41 -18.92 -9.57
N THR A 142 12.09 -18.75 -8.44
CA THR A 142 11.88 -17.58 -7.57
C THR A 142 12.98 -17.45 -6.52
N SER A 143 13.30 -16.22 -6.13
CA SER A 143 14.05 -15.91 -4.92
C SER A 143 13.16 -15.71 -3.70
N LEU A 144 11.81 -15.74 -3.86
CA LEU A 144 10.86 -15.63 -2.76
C LEU A 144 10.92 -16.87 -1.87
N THR A 145 11.04 -16.66 -0.58
CA THR A 145 11.00 -17.73 0.44
C THR A 145 9.72 -17.67 1.25
N LYS A 146 9.24 -18.84 1.66
CA LYS A 146 8.16 -19.00 2.64
C LYS A 146 8.68 -18.71 4.05
N GLN A 147 7.79 -18.76 5.05
CA GLN A 147 8.16 -18.56 6.46
C GLN A 147 9.17 -19.59 6.98
N ASP A 148 9.12 -20.82 6.46
CA ASP A 148 10.03 -21.92 6.81
C ASP A 148 11.42 -21.81 6.14
N GLY A 149 11.67 -20.72 5.38
CA GLY A 149 12.90 -20.47 4.66
C GLY A 149 13.00 -21.21 3.31
N THR A 150 12.07 -22.10 2.98
CA THR A 150 12.06 -22.79 1.69
C THR A 150 11.60 -21.86 0.55
N ARG A 151 12.10 -22.10 -0.68
CA ARG A 151 11.62 -21.35 -1.85
C ARG A 151 10.15 -21.64 -2.14
N ALA A 152 9.43 -20.65 -2.57
CA ALA A 152 8.00 -20.77 -2.86
C ALA A 152 7.71 -21.46 -4.22
N LEU A 153 8.47 -22.50 -4.57
CA LEU A 153 8.35 -23.23 -5.83
C LEU A 153 7.05 -24.03 -5.92
N GLY A 154 6.53 -24.18 -7.12
CA GLY A 154 5.33 -24.96 -7.40
C GLY A 154 4.05 -24.37 -6.80
N THR A 155 4.08 -23.12 -6.33
CA THR A 155 2.85 -22.43 -5.92
C THR A 155 2.20 -21.75 -7.12
N VAL A 156 0.87 -21.69 -7.11
CA VAL A 156 0.09 -21.02 -8.17
C VAL A 156 -0.25 -19.61 -7.78
N LEU A 157 -0.44 -18.75 -8.77
CA LEU A 157 -0.98 -17.41 -8.54
C LEU A 157 -2.44 -17.51 -8.13
N ASP A 158 -2.79 -16.94 -6.99
CA ASP A 158 -4.16 -16.94 -6.48
C ASP A 158 -5.12 -16.26 -7.48
N HIS A 159 -6.23 -16.94 -7.79
CA HIS A 159 -7.27 -16.43 -8.70
C HIS A 159 -7.96 -15.18 -8.17
N GLN A 160 -7.97 -14.97 -6.84
CA GLN A 160 -8.50 -13.75 -6.22
C GLN A 160 -7.50 -12.60 -6.26
N HIS A 161 -6.24 -12.86 -6.61
CA HIS A 161 -5.25 -11.79 -6.73
C HIS A 161 -5.58 -10.88 -7.92
N PRO A 162 -5.56 -9.54 -7.78
CA PRO A 162 -5.94 -8.62 -8.85
C PRO A 162 -5.10 -8.74 -10.14
N ALA A 163 -3.90 -9.31 -10.06
CA ALA A 163 -3.06 -9.57 -11.22
C ALA A 163 -3.59 -10.71 -12.09
N TYR A 164 -4.27 -11.71 -11.52
CA TYR A 164 -4.63 -12.95 -12.22
C TYR A 164 -5.45 -12.69 -13.49
N GLN A 165 -6.59 -12.00 -13.37
CA GLN A 165 -7.44 -11.69 -14.52
C GLN A 165 -6.74 -10.79 -15.56
N LYS A 166 -5.91 -9.88 -15.10
CA LYS A 166 -5.14 -9.00 -15.99
C LYS A 166 -4.12 -9.77 -16.79
N LEU A 167 -3.39 -10.70 -16.17
CA LEU A 167 -2.41 -11.55 -16.84
C LEU A 167 -3.07 -12.48 -17.87
N LEU A 168 -4.22 -13.08 -17.55
CA LEU A 168 -5.00 -13.84 -18.52
C LEU A 168 -5.38 -13.01 -19.75
N ALA A 169 -5.74 -11.73 -19.54
CA ALA A 169 -6.03 -10.78 -20.61
C ALA A 169 -4.75 -10.22 -21.28
N GLY A 170 -3.57 -10.64 -20.82
CA GLY A 170 -2.29 -10.17 -21.33
C GLY A 170 -1.95 -8.73 -20.91
N GLN A 171 -2.48 -8.28 -19.80
CA GLN A 171 -2.21 -6.95 -19.20
C GLN A 171 -1.31 -7.10 -17.98
N GLY A 172 -0.38 -6.16 -17.83
CA GLY A 172 0.46 -6.08 -16.62
C GLY A 172 -0.33 -5.58 -15.40
N TYR A 173 0.23 -5.85 -14.22
CA TYR A 173 -0.30 -5.36 -12.95
C TYR A 173 0.82 -4.79 -12.08
N VAL A 174 0.58 -3.63 -11.49
CA VAL A 174 1.44 -3.06 -10.44
C VAL A 174 0.58 -2.78 -9.23
N GLY A 175 0.96 -3.32 -8.07
CA GLY A 175 0.21 -3.10 -6.85
C GLY A 175 0.76 -3.89 -5.67
N ARG A 176 0.07 -3.75 -4.53
CA ARG A 176 0.41 -4.49 -3.32
C ARG A 176 -0.01 -5.95 -3.43
N ALA A 177 0.83 -6.83 -2.93
CA ALA A 177 0.51 -8.25 -2.73
C ALA A 177 0.91 -8.68 -1.32
N LEU A 178 0.10 -9.53 -0.71
CA LEU A 178 0.46 -10.25 0.51
C LEU A 178 0.98 -11.62 0.11
N LEU A 179 2.28 -11.86 0.32
CA LEU A 179 2.94 -13.12 -0.04
C LEU A 179 3.57 -13.71 1.22
N PHE A 180 3.08 -14.85 1.67
CA PHE A 180 3.60 -15.54 2.86
C PHE A 180 3.72 -14.61 4.07
N ASP A 181 2.61 -13.89 4.38
CA ASP A 181 2.44 -12.94 5.48
C ASP A 181 3.33 -11.69 5.43
N ARG A 182 3.93 -11.40 4.26
CA ARG A 182 4.68 -10.16 4.02
C ARG A 182 4.05 -9.35 2.90
N PHE A 183 3.95 -8.05 3.10
CA PHE A 183 3.49 -7.13 2.06
C PHE A 183 4.65 -6.75 1.13
N TYR A 184 4.37 -6.83 -0.16
CA TYR A 184 5.27 -6.40 -1.23
C TYR A 184 4.56 -5.39 -2.14
N MET A 185 5.32 -4.45 -2.69
CA MET A 185 4.92 -3.77 -3.92
C MET A 185 5.40 -4.66 -5.06
N THR A 186 4.48 -5.10 -5.91
CA THR A 186 4.77 -6.09 -6.96
C THR A 186 4.44 -5.54 -8.33
N GLN A 187 5.21 -5.99 -9.33
CA GLN A 187 4.85 -5.89 -10.74
C GLN A 187 4.78 -7.29 -11.33
N TYR A 188 3.74 -7.53 -12.09
CA TYR A 188 3.56 -8.70 -12.94
C TYR A 188 3.51 -8.26 -14.38
N THR A 189 4.34 -8.87 -15.23
CA THR A 189 4.42 -8.56 -16.65
C THR A 189 4.21 -9.84 -17.45
N PRO A 190 3.19 -9.91 -18.33
CA PRO A 190 2.94 -11.09 -19.12
C PRO A 190 4.01 -11.25 -20.20
N VAL A 191 4.57 -12.45 -20.30
CA VAL A 191 5.48 -12.84 -21.37
C VAL A 191 4.65 -13.54 -22.46
N ARG A 192 4.88 -13.16 -23.72
CA ARG A 192 4.15 -13.70 -24.87
C ARG A 192 5.07 -14.50 -25.78
N ASP A 193 4.50 -15.53 -26.42
CA ASP A 193 5.15 -16.22 -27.52
C ASP A 193 5.07 -15.40 -28.83
N ALA A 194 5.70 -15.92 -29.90
CA ALA A 194 5.66 -15.27 -31.21
C ALA A 194 4.24 -15.17 -31.81
N GLY A 195 3.30 -15.98 -31.35
CA GLY A 195 1.88 -15.91 -31.70
C GLY A 195 1.06 -14.93 -30.86
N GLY A 196 1.68 -14.22 -29.93
CA GLY A 196 1.03 -13.24 -29.06
C GLY A 196 0.30 -13.85 -27.84
N ARG A 197 0.37 -15.17 -27.63
CA ARG A 197 -0.23 -15.83 -26.47
C ARG A 197 0.60 -15.60 -25.23
N VAL A 198 -0.04 -15.35 -24.09
CA VAL A 198 0.64 -15.29 -22.79
C VAL A 198 1.08 -16.70 -22.39
N ILE A 199 2.38 -16.88 -22.18
CA ILE A 199 3.01 -18.17 -21.84
C ILE A 199 3.68 -18.15 -20.46
N ALA A 200 3.94 -16.96 -19.91
CA ALA A 200 4.58 -16.80 -18.63
C ALA A 200 4.19 -15.45 -17.99
#